data_4e7a2901fa612ad75d4be0b07b8607b5
#
_entry.id   4e7a2901fa612ad75d4be0b07b8607b5
#
_cell.length_a   1.000
_cell.length_b   1.000
_cell.length_c   1.000
_cell.angle_alpha   90.00
_cell.angle_beta   90.00
_cell.angle_gamma   90.00
#
_symmetry.space_group_name_H-M   'P 1'
#
loop_
_entity.id
_entity.type
_entity.pdbx_description
1 polymer ?
#
loop_
_entity_poly.entity_id
_entity_poly.type
_entity_poly.pdbx_seq_one_letter_code
_entity_poly.pdbx_strand_id
1 'polypeptide(L)'
;MKVNHEEQTITISADYYAYKSDAASVTAAIGFWNALSGQYAMDGYTVNFALAYHEAKPYKTGGKELDQRSSIGLAMGGDASANAYMVIPDGESSPKINEDGTAKSGGYGDREISISERNAVELTGAHEVGHSLGLLHSDNGLMYPLGNTSGRTSEVSKDEMKAIIKQAFTGKVPKDDKGAEPGRGYLDNEEEIKKIEWKYEVRKKQ
;
A
#
# COMPACT_ATOMS: atom_id res chain seq x y z
N MET A 1 12.33 0.97 -5.39
CA MET A 1 12.32 2.16 -6.28
C MET A 1 13.52 2.10 -7.20
N LYS A 2 13.32 2.46 -8.48
CA LYS A 2 14.39 2.54 -9.50
C LYS A 2 14.39 3.94 -10.10
N VAL A 3 15.57 4.56 -10.21
CA VAL A 3 15.76 5.84 -10.89
C VAL A 3 16.53 5.58 -12.19
N ASN A 4 15.98 6.08 -13.30
CA ASN A 4 16.63 6.05 -14.62
C ASN A 4 16.95 7.50 -15.02
N HIS A 5 18.24 7.83 -15.04
CA HIS A 5 18.70 9.19 -15.33
C HIS A 5 18.64 9.54 -16.83
N GLU A 6 18.77 8.55 -17.71
CA GLU A 6 18.70 8.75 -19.15
C GLU A 6 17.27 9.07 -19.60
N GLU A 7 16.31 8.32 -19.07
CA GLU A 7 14.88 8.52 -19.37
C GLU A 7 14.21 9.54 -18.46
N GLN A 8 14.91 10.04 -17.46
CA GLN A 8 14.38 10.90 -16.41
C GLN A 8 13.10 10.34 -15.78
N THR A 9 13.17 9.08 -15.31
CA THR A 9 12.05 8.40 -14.68
C THR A 9 12.39 7.90 -13.27
N ILE A 10 11.38 7.94 -12.39
CA ILE A 10 11.38 7.31 -11.08
C ILE A 10 10.28 6.26 -11.09
N THR A 11 10.64 4.98 -10.94
CA THR A 11 9.66 3.90 -10.87
C THR A 11 9.56 3.36 -9.45
N ILE A 12 8.35 3.40 -8.89
CA ILE A 12 7.99 2.83 -7.60
C ILE A 12 7.37 1.47 -7.87
N SER A 13 7.97 0.41 -7.32
CA SER A 13 7.52 -0.97 -7.52
C SER A 13 7.23 -1.63 -6.17
N ALA A 14 6.20 -2.45 -6.14
CA ALA A 14 5.86 -3.33 -5.04
C ALA A 14 5.09 -4.55 -5.57
N ASP A 15 5.22 -5.68 -4.88
CA ASP A 15 4.57 -6.93 -5.21
C ASP A 15 3.46 -7.23 -4.20
N TYR A 16 2.29 -7.65 -4.70
CA TYR A 16 1.10 -7.95 -3.90
C TYR A 16 0.69 -9.39 -4.14
N TYR A 17 0.76 -10.19 -3.10
CA TYR A 17 0.37 -11.59 -3.12
C TYR A 17 -1.05 -11.73 -2.57
N ALA A 18 -1.93 -12.35 -3.33
CA ALA A 18 -3.31 -12.60 -2.96
C ALA A 18 -3.78 -13.95 -3.51
N TYR A 19 -4.83 -14.53 -2.93
CA TYR A 19 -5.48 -15.67 -3.52
C TYR A 19 -6.19 -15.30 -4.81
N LYS A 20 -6.42 -16.30 -5.67
CA LYS A 20 -7.16 -16.12 -6.92
C LYS A 20 -8.56 -15.55 -6.71
N SER A 21 -9.22 -15.89 -5.60
CA SER A 21 -10.51 -15.31 -5.19
C SER A 21 -10.47 -13.78 -5.07
N ASP A 22 -9.32 -13.23 -4.66
CA ASP A 22 -9.14 -11.83 -4.34
C ASP A 22 -8.51 -11.05 -5.51
N ALA A 23 -8.22 -11.76 -6.62
CA ALA A 23 -7.50 -11.21 -7.78
C ALA A 23 -8.16 -9.95 -8.36
N ALA A 24 -9.49 -9.92 -8.45
CA ALA A 24 -10.22 -8.77 -8.97
C ALA A 24 -10.02 -7.54 -8.08
N SER A 25 -10.13 -7.71 -6.75
CA SER A 25 -9.97 -6.63 -5.77
C SER A 25 -8.54 -6.08 -5.76
N VAL A 26 -7.53 -6.94 -5.66
CA VAL A 26 -6.13 -6.49 -5.66
C VAL A 26 -5.75 -5.84 -6.98
N THR A 27 -6.21 -6.39 -8.12
CA THR A 27 -5.90 -5.83 -9.44
C THR A 27 -6.51 -4.44 -9.61
N ALA A 28 -7.76 -4.23 -9.16
CA ALA A 28 -8.38 -2.90 -9.17
C ALA A 28 -7.61 -1.93 -8.28
N ALA A 29 -7.23 -2.35 -7.06
CA ALA A 29 -6.51 -1.52 -6.11
C ALA A 29 -5.13 -1.07 -6.64
N ILE A 30 -4.31 -1.99 -7.13
CA ILE A 30 -2.99 -1.63 -7.71
C ILE A 30 -3.14 -0.94 -9.07
N GLY A 31 -4.17 -1.26 -9.83
CA GLY A 31 -4.50 -0.62 -11.11
C GLY A 31 -4.74 0.87 -10.95
N PHE A 32 -5.39 1.29 -9.86
CA PHE A 32 -5.55 2.70 -9.51
C PHE A 32 -4.18 3.42 -9.46
N TRP A 33 -3.23 2.87 -8.72
CA TRP A 33 -1.90 3.48 -8.58
C TRP A 33 -1.10 3.43 -9.89
N ASN A 34 -1.15 2.30 -10.59
CA ASN A 34 -0.47 2.17 -11.88
C ASN A 34 -0.99 3.17 -12.91
N ALA A 35 -2.29 3.52 -12.86
CA ALA A 35 -2.89 4.54 -13.73
C ALA A 35 -2.38 5.97 -13.45
N LEU A 36 -1.79 6.23 -12.29
CA LEU A 36 -1.14 7.51 -11.97
C LEU A 36 0.24 7.67 -12.61
N SER A 37 0.77 6.62 -13.24
CA SER A 37 2.06 6.68 -13.93
C SER A 37 2.07 7.80 -14.98
N GLY A 38 3.13 8.59 -14.96
CA GLY A 38 3.29 9.71 -15.86
C GLY A 38 2.53 10.99 -15.47
N GLN A 39 1.65 10.95 -14.48
CA GLN A 39 0.86 12.12 -14.07
C GLN A 39 1.60 13.08 -13.12
N TYR A 40 2.68 12.61 -12.51
CA TYR A 40 3.50 13.42 -11.59
C TYR A 40 4.94 13.48 -12.07
N ALA A 41 5.61 14.55 -11.71
CA ALA A 41 7.04 14.68 -11.91
C ALA A 41 7.69 15.25 -10.64
N MET A 42 8.91 14.80 -10.35
CA MET A 42 9.76 15.31 -9.29
C MET A 42 11.10 15.70 -9.91
N ASP A 43 11.47 16.97 -9.81
CA ASP A 43 12.73 17.51 -10.38
C ASP A 43 12.93 17.22 -11.89
N GLY A 44 11.85 17.20 -12.65
CA GLY A 44 11.89 16.84 -14.06
C GLY A 44 11.78 15.33 -14.33
N TYR A 45 11.97 14.46 -13.32
CA TYR A 45 11.79 13.02 -13.47
C TYR A 45 10.29 12.66 -13.43
N THR A 46 9.84 11.92 -14.40
CA THR A 46 8.49 11.38 -14.43
C THR A 46 8.34 10.26 -13.39
N VAL A 47 7.28 10.32 -12.59
CA VAL A 47 6.97 9.29 -11.59
C VAL A 47 6.08 8.21 -12.20
N ASN A 48 6.50 6.97 -12.10
CA ASN A 48 5.78 5.79 -12.57
C ASN A 48 5.58 4.80 -11.42
N PHE A 49 4.50 4.04 -11.53
CA PHE A 49 4.19 2.91 -10.65
C PHE A 49 4.28 1.59 -11.44
N ALA A 50 4.86 0.58 -10.82
CA ALA A 50 4.95 -0.77 -11.34
C ALA A 50 4.55 -1.74 -10.23
N LEU A 51 3.28 -1.67 -9.80
CA LEU A 51 2.71 -2.54 -8.79
C LEU A 51 2.21 -3.81 -9.46
N ALA A 52 2.58 -4.97 -8.95
CA ALA A 52 2.29 -6.26 -9.55
C ALA A 52 1.49 -7.18 -8.61
N TYR A 53 0.52 -7.89 -9.17
CA TYR A 53 -0.20 -8.97 -8.48
C TYR A 53 0.46 -10.32 -8.75
N HIS A 54 0.60 -11.12 -7.70
CA HIS A 54 1.08 -12.50 -7.75
C HIS A 54 0.05 -13.42 -7.07
N GLU A 55 -0.35 -14.48 -7.75
CA GLU A 55 -1.26 -15.46 -7.20
C GLU A 55 -0.57 -16.32 -6.12
N ALA A 56 -1.07 -16.22 -4.89
CA ALA A 56 -0.70 -17.11 -3.81
C ALA A 56 -1.60 -18.36 -3.86
N LYS A 57 -0.99 -19.54 -3.85
CA LYS A 57 -1.73 -20.81 -3.81
C LYS A 57 -1.88 -21.30 -2.37
N PRO A 58 -3.00 -21.99 -2.04
CA PRO A 58 -3.15 -22.63 -0.77
C PRO A 58 -1.98 -23.58 -0.50
N TYR A 59 -1.38 -23.46 0.66
CA TYR A 59 -0.29 -24.34 1.08
C TYR A 59 -0.81 -25.44 2.01
N LYS A 60 -0.36 -26.68 1.78
CA LYS A 60 -0.73 -27.82 2.59
C LYS A 60 0.48 -28.44 3.26
N THR A 61 0.37 -28.69 4.56
CA THR A 61 1.38 -29.40 5.33
C THR A 61 0.72 -30.44 6.23
N GLY A 62 1.29 -31.64 6.31
CA GLY A 62 0.70 -32.72 7.10
C GLY A 62 -0.73 -33.09 6.69
N GLY A 63 -1.10 -32.91 5.43
CA GLY A 63 -2.45 -33.16 4.91
C GLY A 63 -3.50 -32.10 5.25
N LYS A 64 -3.15 -31.03 5.96
CA LYS A 64 -4.00 -29.89 6.30
C LYS A 64 -3.61 -28.67 5.48
N GLU A 65 -4.60 -27.94 5.00
CA GLU A 65 -4.42 -26.64 4.37
C GLU A 65 -4.16 -25.59 5.45
N LEU A 66 -3.14 -24.75 5.22
CA LEU A 66 -2.89 -23.60 6.08
C LEU A 66 -3.92 -22.51 5.81
N ASP A 67 -4.14 -21.67 6.83
CA ASP A 67 -4.94 -20.47 6.67
C ASP A 67 -4.37 -19.55 5.59
N GLN A 68 -5.22 -18.67 5.07
CA GLN A 68 -4.90 -17.78 3.96
C GLN A 68 -3.67 -16.91 4.25
N ARG A 69 -3.58 -16.35 5.44
CA ARG A 69 -2.48 -15.49 5.86
C ARG A 69 -1.14 -16.23 5.85
N SER A 70 -1.12 -17.43 6.43
CA SER A 70 0.09 -18.26 6.48
C SER A 70 0.52 -18.71 5.08
N SER A 71 -0.44 -19.08 4.23
CA SER A 71 -0.18 -19.50 2.85
C SER A 71 0.40 -18.34 2.01
N ILE A 72 -0.16 -17.14 2.13
CA ILE A 72 0.34 -15.95 1.43
C ILE A 72 1.74 -15.58 1.97
N GLY A 73 1.95 -15.63 3.28
CA GLY A 73 3.26 -15.38 3.89
C GLY A 73 4.36 -16.30 3.35
N LEU A 74 4.05 -17.58 3.14
CA LEU A 74 4.97 -18.52 2.50
C LEU A 74 5.21 -18.20 1.03
N ALA A 75 4.16 -17.80 0.29
CA ALA A 75 4.28 -17.42 -1.12
C ALA A 75 5.17 -16.17 -1.30
N MET A 76 5.14 -15.25 -0.36
CA MET A 76 5.99 -14.06 -0.36
C MET A 76 7.49 -14.40 -0.21
N GLY A 77 7.83 -15.57 0.32
CA GLY A 77 9.19 -16.09 0.33
C GLY A 77 10.24 -15.22 1.03
N GLY A 78 9.83 -14.33 1.94
CA GLY A 78 10.72 -13.39 2.61
C GLY A 78 11.10 -12.16 1.77
N ASP A 79 10.48 -11.96 0.62
CA ASP A 79 10.69 -10.77 -0.21
C ASP A 79 10.33 -9.49 0.56
N ALA A 80 11.30 -8.60 0.71
CA ALA A 80 11.15 -7.35 1.44
C ALA A 80 10.24 -6.33 0.74
N SER A 81 10.00 -6.46 -0.55
CA SER A 81 9.09 -5.60 -1.34
C SER A 81 7.66 -6.15 -1.43
N ALA A 82 7.43 -7.39 -0.95
CA ALA A 82 6.16 -8.07 -1.08
C ALA A 82 5.16 -7.67 0.02
N ASN A 83 3.90 -7.56 -0.38
CA ASN A 83 2.76 -7.28 0.49
C ASN A 83 1.72 -8.39 0.36
N ALA A 84 1.06 -8.72 1.46
CA ALA A 84 -0.12 -9.60 1.46
C ALA A 84 -1.39 -8.77 1.25
N TYR A 85 -2.29 -9.26 0.40
CA TYR A 85 -3.60 -8.66 0.20
C TYR A 85 -4.68 -9.73 0.36
N MET A 86 -5.63 -9.48 1.26
CA MET A 86 -6.67 -10.45 1.62
C MET A 86 -8.04 -9.77 1.66
N VAL A 87 -9.01 -10.38 1.02
CA VAL A 87 -10.43 -10.06 1.20
C VAL A 87 -11.02 -11.08 2.18
N ILE A 88 -11.50 -10.58 3.30
CA ILE A 88 -12.09 -11.41 4.36
C ILE A 88 -13.59 -11.53 4.12
N PRO A 89 -14.14 -12.75 3.94
CA PRO A 89 -15.57 -12.96 3.74
C PRO A 89 -16.40 -12.34 4.86
N ASP A 90 -17.57 -11.84 4.51
CA ASP A 90 -18.52 -11.30 5.49
C ASP A 90 -18.94 -12.41 6.48
N GLY A 91 -18.85 -12.08 7.76
CA GLY A 91 -19.16 -13.02 8.84
C GLY A 91 -17.96 -13.81 9.37
N GLU A 92 -16.80 -13.75 8.69
CA GLU A 92 -15.57 -14.28 9.23
C GLU A 92 -14.88 -13.25 10.11
N SER A 93 -14.43 -13.68 11.29
CA SER A 93 -13.65 -12.82 12.19
C SER A 93 -12.20 -12.81 11.74
N SER A 94 -11.64 -11.61 11.62
CA SER A 94 -10.19 -11.42 11.44
C SER A 94 -9.68 -10.46 12.49
N PRO A 95 -8.50 -10.69 13.05
CA PRO A 95 -7.88 -9.73 13.96
C PRO A 95 -7.60 -8.38 13.29
N LYS A 96 -7.61 -8.35 11.96
CA LYS A 96 -7.36 -7.16 11.14
C LYS A 96 -8.65 -6.42 10.71
N ILE A 97 -9.82 -6.97 11.02
CA ILE A 97 -11.11 -6.39 10.67
C ILE A 97 -11.83 -5.94 11.93
N ASN A 98 -12.36 -4.73 11.95
CA ASN A 98 -13.21 -4.20 13.00
C ASN A 98 -14.62 -4.82 12.93
N GLU A 99 -15.40 -4.71 14.01
CA GLU A 99 -16.78 -5.21 14.06
C GLU A 99 -17.69 -4.57 13.00
N ASP A 100 -17.42 -3.33 12.60
CA ASP A 100 -18.13 -2.64 11.54
C ASP A 100 -17.67 -3.05 10.12
N GLY A 101 -16.70 -3.97 10.03
CA GLY A 101 -16.16 -4.49 8.77
C GLY A 101 -15.09 -3.61 8.12
N THR A 102 -14.61 -2.57 8.80
CA THR A 102 -13.47 -1.78 8.34
C THR A 102 -12.15 -2.47 8.69
N ALA A 103 -11.11 -2.26 7.93
CA ALA A 103 -9.78 -2.75 8.25
C ALA A 103 -9.25 -2.11 9.53
N LYS A 104 -8.69 -2.91 10.45
CA LYS A 104 -8.02 -2.41 11.65
C LYS A 104 -6.67 -1.79 11.34
N SER A 105 -6.05 -2.28 10.28
CA SER A 105 -4.75 -1.83 9.83
C SER A 105 -4.70 -2.02 8.32
N GLY A 106 -4.40 -0.99 7.62
CA GLY A 106 -4.24 -0.99 6.17
C GLY A 106 -2.89 -1.45 5.71
N GLY A 107 -2.32 -2.46 6.30
CA GLY A 107 -0.98 -2.93 5.94
C GLY A 107 0.12 -1.95 6.27
N TYR A 108 -0.20 -0.85 6.95
CA TYR A 108 0.76 0.13 7.37
C TYR A 108 1.77 -0.50 8.33
N GLY A 109 2.95 -0.64 7.86
CA GLY A 109 4.06 -1.17 8.62
C GLY A 109 4.19 -2.69 8.67
N ASP A 110 3.16 -3.48 8.49
CA ASP A 110 3.24 -4.95 8.56
C ASP A 110 3.10 -5.66 7.20
N ARG A 111 3.01 -4.92 6.13
CA ARG A 111 2.87 -5.42 4.76
C ARG A 111 1.65 -6.33 4.55
N GLU A 112 0.63 -6.13 5.33
CA GLU A 112 -0.56 -6.97 5.30
C GLU A 112 -1.81 -6.11 5.19
N ILE A 113 -2.50 -6.25 4.07
CA ILE A 113 -3.76 -5.58 3.78
C ILE A 113 -4.87 -6.61 4.00
N SER A 114 -5.84 -6.26 4.84
CA SER A 114 -7.05 -7.06 5.06
C SER A 114 -8.28 -6.17 4.94
N ILE A 115 -9.15 -6.50 4.02
CA ILE A 115 -10.37 -5.74 3.72
C ILE A 115 -11.56 -6.67 3.85
N SER A 116 -12.66 -6.24 4.50
CA SER A 116 -13.89 -7.04 4.50
C SER A 116 -14.51 -7.05 3.11
N GLU A 117 -15.15 -8.15 2.74
CA GLU A 117 -15.75 -8.37 1.42
C GLU A 117 -16.69 -7.21 1.02
N ARG A 118 -17.58 -6.77 1.93
CA ARG A 118 -18.50 -5.66 1.70
C ARG A 118 -17.81 -4.31 1.41
N ASN A 119 -16.55 -4.16 1.84
CA ASN A 119 -15.75 -2.94 1.65
C ASN A 119 -14.65 -3.12 0.59
N ALA A 120 -14.58 -4.26 -0.08
CA ALA A 120 -13.57 -4.57 -1.08
C ALA A 120 -13.85 -3.89 -2.43
N VAL A 121 -14.10 -2.58 -2.40
CA VAL A 121 -14.28 -1.73 -3.57
C VAL A 121 -12.96 -1.03 -3.93
N GLU A 122 -12.85 -0.60 -5.19
CA GLU A 122 -11.61 -0.05 -5.76
C GLU A 122 -10.94 1.01 -4.88
N LEU A 123 -11.68 2.03 -4.45
CA LEU A 123 -11.12 3.11 -3.64
C LEU A 123 -10.68 2.66 -2.24
N THR A 124 -11.35 1.68 -1.64
CA THR A 124 -10.90 1.12 -0.36
C THR A 124 -9.63 0.33 -0.56
N GLY A 125 -9.57 -0.55 -1.56
CA GLY A 125 -8.36 -1.27 -1.89
C GLY A 125 -7.19 -0.33 -2.21
N ALA A 126 -7.42 0.68 -3.02
CA ALA A 126 -6.41 1.68 -3.37
C ALA A 126 -5.92 2.48 -2.15
N HIS A 127 -6.82 2.82 -1.22
CA HIS A 127 -6.48 3.47 0.06
C HIS A 127 -5.54 2.60 0.89
N GLU A 128 -5.87 1.32 1.07
CA GLU A 128 -5.04 0.38 1.83
C GLU A 128 -3.68 0.13 1.15
N VAL A 129 -3.65 0.07 -0.18
CA VAL A 129 -2.40 0.07 -0.95
C VAL A 129 -1.61 1.37 -0.70
N GLY A 130 -2.28 2.52 -0.58
CA GLY A 130 -1.66 3.79 -0.21
C GLY A 130 -0.90 3.71 1.12
N HIS A 131 -1.48 3.06 2.14
CA HIS A 131 -0.80 2.81 3.40
C HIS A 131 0.45 1.93 3.21
N SER A 132 0.38 0.88 2.41
CA SER A 132 1.54 0.03 2.12
C SER A 132 2.64 0.77 1.33
N LEU A 133 2.29 1.84 0.64
CA LEU A 133 3.21 2.77 -0.01
C LEU A 133 3.74 3.87 0.94
N GLY A 134 3.33 3.86 2.21
CA GLY A 134 3.81 4.76 3.25
C GLY A 134 2.97 6.02 3.47
N LEU A 135 1.74 6.05 2.99
CA LEU A 135 0.84 7.17 3.24
C LEU A 135 0.14 7.05 4.59
N LEU A 136 -0.03 8.19 5.23
CA LEU A 136 -0.92 8.39 6.37
C LEU A 136 -2.30 8.83 5.89
N HIS A 137 -3.26 8.87 6.82
CA HIS A 137 -4.53 9.50 6.55
C HIS A 137 -4.37 11.00 6.26
N SER A 138 -5.24 11.52 5.42
CA SER A 138 -5.34 12.94 5.06
C SER A 138 -6.77 13.44 5.25
N ASP A 139 -6.93 14.76 5.32
CA ASP A 139 -8.25 15.38 5.53
C ASP A 139 -9.18 15.29 4.32
N ASN A 140 -8.68 14.85 3.18
CA ASN A 140 -9.43 14.69 1.93
C ASN A 140 -8.74 13.70 0.98
N GLY A 141 -9.31 13.47 -0.19
CA GLY A 141 -8.72 12.64 -1.23
C GLY A 141 -8.83 11.14 -0.98
N LEU A 142 -7.89 10.39 -1.55
CA LEU A 142 -7.86 8.93 -1.43
C LEU A 142 -7.59 8.48 0.01
N MET A 143 -6.70 9.18 0.70
CA MET A 143 -6.27 8.81 2.06
C MET A 143 -7.19 9.36 3.17
N TYR A 144 -8.38 9.88 2.80
CA TYR A 144 -9.38 10.27 3.80
C TYR A 144 -9.76 9.06 4.67
N PRO A 145 -9.62 9.16 6.02
CA PRO A 145 -9.95 8.05 6.90
C PRO A 145 -11.45 7.85 6.85
N LEU A 146 -11.92 6.66 6.72
CA LEU A 146 -13.17 6.23 7.28
C LEU A 146 -13.92 5.17 6.55
N GLY A 147 -14.61 4.40 7.38
CA GLY A 147 -15.81 3.66 7.10
C GLY A 147 -16.98 4.45 6.47
N ASN A 148 -16.86 5.73 6.25
CA ASN A 148 -17.83 6.52 5.51
C ASN A 148 -17.24 6.92 4.15
N THR A 149 -17.44 6.06 3.16
CA THR A 149 -16.93 6.24 1.80
C THR A 149 -17.36 7.54 1.10
N SER A 150 -18.31 8.29 1.68
CA SER A 150 -18.83 9.52 1.08
C SER A 150 -17.83 10.69 1.03
N GLY A 151 -16.74 10.63 1.80
CA GLY A 151 -15.69 11.66 1.79
C GLY A 151 -14.44 11.28 1.01
N ARG A 152 -14.30 10.00 0.63
CA ARG A 152 -13.14 9.52 -0.11
C ARG A 152 -13.29 9.78 -1.60
N THR A 153 -12.26 10.34 -2.21
CA THR A 153 -12.20 10.58 -3.67
C THR A 153 -10.97 9.89 -4.27
N SER A 154 -10.88 9.89 -5.59
CA SER A 154 -9.72 9.35 -6.31
C SER A 154 -8.54 10.34 -6.38
N GLU A 155 -8.59 11.43 -5.66
CA GLU A 155 -7.53 12.41 -5.69
C GLU A 155 -6.35 11.98 -4.82
N VAL A 156 -5.14 12.05 -5.39
CA VAL A 156 -3.87 11.92 -4.68
C VAL A 156 -3.17 13.26 -4.76
N SER A 157 -2.84 13.82 -3.61
CA SER A 157 -2.20 15.13 -3.53
C SER A 157 -0.70 15.06 -3.90
N LYS A 158 -0.12 16.23 -4.18
CA LYS A 158 1.34 16.33 -4.41
C LYS A 158 2.13 15.95 -3.16
N ASP A 159 1.62 16.26 -1.98
CA ASP A 159 2.29 15.96 -0.71
C ASP A 159 2.25 14.46 -0.42
N GLU A 160 1.15 13.77 -0.72
CA GLU A 160 1.06 12.32 -0.67
C GLU A 160 2.04 11.67 -1.65
N MET A 161 2.10 12.15 -2.90
CA MET A 161 3.08 11.66 -3.87
C MET A 161 4.52 11.87 -3.40
N LYS A 162 4.83 13.02 -2.81
CA LYS A 162 6.14 13.29 -2.21
C LYS A 162 6.45 12.36 -1.06
N ALA A 163 5.45 12.04 -0.22
CA ALA A 163 5.60 11.09 0.89
C ALA A 163 5.92 9.67 0.39
N ILE A 164 5.21 9.18 -0.66
CA ILE A 164 5.49 7.88 -1.28
C ILE A 164 6.93 7.82 -1.80
N ILE A 165 7.35 8.83 -2.56
CA ILE A 165 8.70 8.87 -3.12
C ILE A 165 9.75 8.90 -2.00
N LYS A 166 9.50 9.70 -0.96
CA LYS A 166 10.35 9.78 0.21
C LYS A 166 10.50 8.44 0.91
N GLN A 167 9.39 7.77 1.17
CA GLN A 167 9.39 6.46 1.79
C GLN A 167 10.10 5.42 0.91
N ALA A 168 9.81 5.39 -0.38
CA ALA A 168 10.45 4.48 -1.33
C ALA A 168 11.97 4.73 -1.45
N PHE A 169 12.42 5.96 -1.25
CA PHE A 169 13.83 6.32 -1.27
C PHE A 169 14.55 5.98 0.04
N THR A 170 13.91 6.20 1.18
CA THR A 170 14.54 6.01 2.50
C THR A 170 14.31 4.62 3.07
N GLY A 171 13.33 3.85 2.56
CA GLY A 171 12.88 2.60 3.15
C GLY A 171 12.24 2.77 4.54
N LYS A 172 11.83 3.98 4.89
CA LYS A 172 11.26 4.32 6.20
C LYS A 172 9.82 4.75 6.04
N VAL A 173 8.95 4.22 6.91
CA VAL A 173 7.54 4.61 6.99
C VAL A 173 7.37 5.59 8.13
N PRO A 174 6.62 6.67 7.95
CA PRO A 174 6.29 7.58 9.05
C PRO A 174 5.43 6.85 10.10
N LYS A 175 5.41 7.34 11.33
CA LYS A 175 4.42 6.91 12.33
C LYS A 175 3.02 7.24 11.83
N ASP A 176 2.04 6.42 12.21
CA ASP A 176 0.66 6.73 11.89
C ASP A 176 0.20 8.00 12.64
N ASP A 177 -0.92 8.56 12.19
CA ASP A 177 -1.52 9.76 12.77
C ASP A 177 -2.01 9.57 14.22
N LYS A 178 -2.08 8.34 14.70
CA LYS A 178 -2.41 7.98 16.10
C LYS A 178 -1.17 7.74 16.96
N GLY A 179 0.03 7.86 16.39
CA GLY A 179 1.29 7.60 17.05
C GLY A 179 1.62 6.12 17.20
N ALA A 180 0.90 5.23 16.50
CA ALA A 180 1.26 3.82 16.46
C ALA A 180 2.61 3.63 15.78
N GLU A 181 3.39 2.71 16.31
CA GLU A 181 4.64 2.33 15.68
C GLU A 181 4.34 1.62 14.34
N PRO A 182 5.06 1.94 13.27
CA PRO A 182 5.00 1.16 12.04
C PRO A 182 5.38 -0.29 12.34
N GLY A 183 4.80 -1.21 11.63
CA GLY A 183 5.08 -2.65 11.80
C GLY A 183 6.53 -3.00 11.53
N ARG A 184 6.86 -4.25 11.75
CA ARG A 184 8.23 -4.77 11.71
C ARG A 184 8.96 -4.42 10.42
N GLY A 185 10.19 -3.95 10.56
CA GLY A 185 11.11 -3.67 9.46
C GLY A 185 11.28 -2.20 9.13
N TYR A 186 10.55 -1.33 9.82
CA TYR A 186 10.75 0.10 9.71
C TYR A 186 11.74 0.57 10.77
N LEU A 187 12.76 1.25 10.33
CA LEU A 187 13.72 1.84 11.23
C LEU A 187 13.11 3.06 11.91
N ASP A 188 13.01 3.02 13.21
CA ASP A 188 12.69 4.14 14.08
C ASP A 188 13.77 5.21 13.98
N ASN A 189 13.75 5.98 12.91
CA ASN A 189 14.72 7.03 12.80
C ASN A 189 14.11 8.32 12.26
N GLU A 190 13.10 8.83 12.98
CA GLU A 190 12.54 10.17 12.71
C GLU A 190 13.63 11.24 12.61
N GLU A 191 14.69 11.12 13.41
CA GLU A 191 15.81 12.06 13.41
C GLU A 191 16.58 12.03 12.08
N GLU A 192 16.75 10.87 11.44
CA GLU A 192 17.38 10.80 10.14
C GLU A 192 16.46 11.26 9.02
N ILE A 193 15.16 10.98 9.12
CA ILE A 193 14.16 11.47 8.14
C ILE A 193 14.09 12.99 8.19
N LYS A 194 14.14 13.59 9.38
CA LYS A 194 14.17 15.06 9.55
C LYS A 194 15.43 15.69 8.99
N LYS A 195 16.57 14.97 8.97
CA LYS A 195 17.85 15.44 8.43
C LYS A 195 17.91 15.43 6.89
N ILE A 196 17.00 14.74 6.21
CA ILE A 196 16.94 14.73 4.75
C ILE A 196 16.34 16.05 4.29
N GLU A 197 17.18 16.97 3.82
CA GLU A 197 16.72 18.15 3.10
C GLU A 197 16.18 17.74 1.73
N TRP A 198 14.86 17.76 1.63
CA TRP A 198 14.19 17.52 0.35
C TRP A 198 14.27 18.80 -0.47
N LYS A 199 15.20 18.80 -1.43
CA LYS A 199 15.38 19.93 -2.36
C LYS A 199 14.36 19.92 -3.49
N TYR A 200 13.51 18.89 -3.56
CA TYR A 200 12.72 18.58 -4.73
C TYR A 200 11.24 18.91 -4.54
N GLU A 201 10.65 19.51 -5.55
CA GLU A 201 9.24 19.78 -5.62
C GLU A 201 8.55 18.75 -6.50
N VAL A 202 7.50 18.10 -5.97
CA VAL A 202 6.62 17.28 -6.77
C VAL A 202 5.66 18.17 -7.53
N ARG A 203 5.52 17.96 -8.83
CA ARG A 203 4.58 18.68 -9.71
C ARG A 203 3.65 17.68 -10.36
N LYS A 204 2.37 18.03 -10.42
CA LYS A 204 1.39 17.33 -11.26
C LYS A 204 1.56 17.85 -12.68
N LYS A 205 1.66 16.95 -13.65
CA LYS A 205 1.72 17.34 -15.06
C LYS A 205 0.33 17.89 -15.46
N GLN A 206 0.34 18.99 -16.20
CA GLN A 206 -0.86 19.58 -16.78
C GLN A 206 -1.33 18.78 -17.99
#